data_2b6ab49959713a2866b8e09cb39ecd3a
#
_entry.id   2b6ab49959713a2866b8e09cb39ecd3a
#
_cell.length_a   1.000
_cell.length_b   1.000
_cell.length_c   1.000
_cell.angle_alpha   90.00
_cell.angle_beta   90.00
_cell.angle_gamma   90.00
#
_symmetry.space_group_name_H-M   'P 1'
#
loop_
_entity.id
_entity.type
_entity.pdbx_description
1 polymer ?
#
loop_
_entity_poly.entity_id
_entity_poly.type
_entity_poly.pdbx_seq_one_letter_code
_entity_poly.pdbx_strand_id
1 'polypeptide(L)'
;DSITDRPESPYGFINYSATWASIFLPLGLPYFDSFKDAFTPSQEGTFYIGLSAIIGTMIGVIYQVKKRSFDFWSIVMLASIPLVLLSVAFPFYLPKLDRLLDYLGPLKQFRGIARFMFPAFYALNLFAVVGLARWFATKKQTVQISGLIVISAVLIFESISHSLTAAQTSRNGNALNSYEEVAIDPNHFQCILPLPYFHIGSETYRTQDDKSIRLAAFELSLRYGIPLAASQMSRTSLSQTLAQISLTKFNTELPKVLDDYDARPILVITPS
;
A
#
# COMPACT_ATOMS: atom_id res chain seq x y z
N ASP A 1 0.84 22.86 12.79
CA ASP A 1 -0.09 22.45 11.72
C ASP A 1 -1.51 22.64 12.21
N SER A 2 -2.17 23.71 11.78
CA SER A 2 -3.59 23.86 12.04
C SER A 2 -4.38 22.86 11.19
N ILE A 3 -5.50 22.36 11.69
CA ILE A 3 -6.43 21.48 10.94
C ILE A 3 -6.87 22.15 9.62
N THR A 4 -6.81 23.47 9.56
CA THR A 4 -7.15 24.30 8.39
C THR A 4 -6.10 24.26 7.26
N ASP A 5 -4.87 23.80 7.54
CA ASP A 5 -3.79 23.67 6.53
C ASP A 5 -3.80 22.28 5.83
N ARG A 6 -5.00 21.72 5.64
CA ARG A 6 -5.21 20.42 4.95
C ARG A 6 -6.45 20.49 4.07
N PRO A 7 -6.50 19.71 2.97
CA PRO A 7 -7.71 19.59 2.17
C PRO A 7 -8.87 19.04 3.00
N GLU A 8 -10.06 19.63 2.86
CA GLU A 8 -11.28 19.16 3.56
C GLU A 8 -11.69 17.73 3.16
N SER A 9 -11.47 17.39 1.91
CA SER A 9 -11.83 16.08 1.34
C SER A 9 -10.63 15.50 0.58
N PRO A 10 -9.79 14.69 1.25
CA PRO A 10 -8.68 14.03 0.60
C PRO A 10 -9.21 13.02 -0.45
N TYR A 11 -8.67 13.07 -1.67
CA TYR A 11 -9.11 12.21 -2.79
C TYR A 11 -8.83 10.72 -2.55
N GLY A 12 -7.98 10.39 -1.58
CA GLY A 12 -7.45 9.03 -1.39
C GLY A 12 -8.43 8.04 -0.77
N PHE A 13 -9.55 8.48 -0.17
CA PHE A 13 -10.45 7.57 0.53
C PHE A 13 -11.01 6.48 -0.40
N ILE A 14 -11.62 6.83 -1.50
CA ILE A 14 -12.18 5.86 -2.47
C ILE A 14 -11.09 5.32 -3.41
N ASN A 15 -10.16 6.18 -3.88
CA ASN A 15 -9.16 5.82 -4.88
C ASN A 15 -8.19 4.72 -4.42
N TYR A 16 -7.94 4.63 -3.11
CA TYR A 16 -7.07 3.60 -2.53
C TYR A 16 -7.87 2.53 -1.78
N SER A 17 -9.04 2.18 -2.31
CA SER A 17 -9.85 1.06 -1.82
C SER A 17 -9.40 -0.26 -2.46
N ALA A 18 -9.66 -1.38 -1.77
CA ALA A 18 -9.57 -2.71 -2.34
C ALA A 18 -10.73 -2.94 -3.34
N THR A 19 -10.57 -3.89 -4.23
CA THR A 19 -11.66 -4.40 -5.07
C THR A 19 -12.03 -5.83 -4.64
N TRP A 20 -13.27 -6.24 -4.87
CA TRP A 20 -13.67 -7.62 -4.59
C TRP A 20 -12.78 -8.63 -5.32
N ALA A 21 -12.43 -8.32 -6.57
CA ALA A 21 -11.52 -9.15 -7.37
C ALA A 21 -10.15 -9.29 -6.70
N SER A 22 -9.58 -8.21 -6.17
CA SER A 22 -8.26 -8.25 -5.52
C SER A 22 -8.23 -9.04 -4.21
N ILE A 23 -9.38 -9.23 -3.56
CA ILE A 23 -9.47 -10.03 -2.33
C ILE A 23 -9.48 -11.53 -2.64
N PHE A 24 -10.19 -11.94 -3.70
CA PHE A 24 -10.40 -13.34 -4.02
C PHE A 24 -9.50 -13.88 -5.14
N LEU A 25 -8.92 -13.01 -5.97
CA LEU A 25 -8.07 -13.40 -7.09
C LEU A 25 -6.61 -13.00 -6.82
N PRO A 26 -5.65 -13.87 -7.16
CA PRO A 26 -4.22 -13.60 -6.97
C PRO A 26 -3.65 -12.69 -8.06
N LEU A 27 -4.22 -11.48 -8.20
CA LEU A 27 -3.88 -10.51 -9.25
C LEU A 27 -2.42 -10.03 -9.21
N GLY A 28 -1.74 -10.21 -8.09
CA GLY A 28 -0.31 -9.88 -7.94
C GLY A 28 0.65 -10.99 -8.35
N LEU A 29 0.15 -12.15 -8.80
CA LEU A 29 0.98 -13.29 -9.17
C LEU A 29 1.17 -13.39 -10.70
N PRO A 30 2.36 -13.83 -11.18
CA PRO A 30 2.73 -13.77 -12.61
C PRO A 30 1.76 -14.50 -13.54
N TYR A 31 1.19 -15.62 -13.08
CA TYR A 31 0.25 -16.42 -13.89
C TYR A 31 -1.13 -15.75 -14.06
N PHE A 32 -1.38 -14.64 -13.34
CA PHE A 32 -2.60 -13.84 -13.48
C PHE A 32 -2.38 -12.54 -14.26
N ASP A 33 -1.20 -12.31 -14.82
CA ASP A 33 -0.89 -11.10 -15.60
C ASP A 33 -1.86 -10.88 -16.76
N SER A 34 -2.33 -11.96 -17.41
CA SER A 34 -3.33 -11.90 -18.49
C SER A 34 -4.71 -11.34 -18.04
N PHE A 35 -4.99 -11.32 -16.74
CA PHE A 35 -6.26 -10.80 -16.20
C PHE A 35 -6.11 -9.41 -15.57
N LYS A 36 -4.90 -8.87 -15.48
CA LYS A 36 -4.66 -7.55 -14.88
C LYS A 36 -5.45 -6.45 -15.57
N ASP A 37 -5.57 -6.51 -16.90
CA ASP A 37 -6.27 -5.49 -17.68
C ASP A 37 -7.78 -5.51 -17.44
N ALA A 38 -8.36 -6.66 -17.07
CA ALA A 38 -9.77 -6.80 -16.72
C ALA A 38 -10.09 -6.36 -15.28
N PHE A 39 -9.10 -6.39 -14.38
CA PHE A 39 -9.26 -6.13 -12.96
C PHE A 39 -8.13 -5.23 -12.46
N THR A 40 -8.12 -3.96 -12.86
CA THR A 40 -7.12 -2.99 -12.40
C THR A 40 -7.28 -2.70 -10.90
N PRO A 41 -6.48 -3.32 -10.02
CA PRO A 41 -6.49 -2.95 -8.62
C PRO A 41 -5.87 -1.57 -8.44
N SER A 42 -6.35 -0.79 -7.47
CA SER A 42 -5.61 0.38 -7.01
C SER A 42 -4.23 -0.04 -6.50
N GLN A 43 -3.24 0.84 -6.56
CA GLN A 43 -1.84 0.51 -6.17
C GLN A 43 -1.73 -0.07 -4.74
N GLU A 44 -2.66 0.27 -3.83
CA GLU A 44 -2.71 -0.23 -2.46
C GLU A 44 -3.79 -1.32 -2.25
N GLY A 45 -4.47 -1.75 -3.31
CA GLY A 45 -5.68 -2.59 -3.22
C GLY A 45 -5.49 -4.09 -3.49
N THR A 46 -4.26 -4.59 -3.56
CA THR A 46 -3.99 -6.02 -3.79
C THR A 46 -3.93 -6.79 -2.47
N PHE A 47 -5.06 -7.33 -2.04
CA PHE A 47 -5.19 -8.08 -0.79
C PHE A 47 -5.74 -9.48 -1.02
N TYR A 48 -5.01 -10.30 -1.74
CA TYR A 48 -5.39 -11.70 -1.91
C TYR A 48 -5.28 -12.49 -0.60
N ILE A 49 -6.39 -13.07 -0.15
CA ILE A 49 -6.45 -13.78 1.13
C ILE A 49 -5.88 -15.21 1.08
N GLY A 50 -5.58 -15.73 -0.10
CA GLY A 50 -5.07 -17.09 -0.30
C GLY A 50 -6.17 -18.10 -0.61
N LEU A 51 -5.91 -19.01 -1.55
CA LEU A 51 -6.86 -20.05 -1.95
C LEU A 51 -7.20 -20.97 -0.77
N SER A 52 -6.19 -21.33 0.03
CA SER A 52 -6.39 -22.16 1.23
C SER A 52 -7.29 -21.47 2.26
N ALA A 53 -7.18 -20.16 2.42
CA ALA A 53 -8.04 -19.39 3.32
C ALA A 53 -9.46 -19.28 2.79
N ILE A 54 -9.65 -19.08 1.49
CA ILE A 54 -10.99 -19.06 0.86
C ILE A 54 -11.70 -20.39 1.12
N ILE A 55 -11.06 -21.50 0.74
CA ILE A 55 -11.63 -22.83 0.90
C ILE A 55 -11.87 -23.15 2.38
N GLY A 56 -10.89 -22.84 3.24
CA GLY A 56 -10.99 -23.09 4.67
C GLY A 56 -12.11 -22.29 5.33
N THR A 57 -12.29 -21.03 4.94
CA THR A 57 -13.41 -20.19 5.41
C THR A 57 -14.75 -20.76 4.99
N MET A 58 -14.89 -21.17 3.73
CA MET A 58 -16.13 -21.81 3.24
C MET A 58 -16.44 -23.09 4.02
N ILE A 59 -15.47 -23.96 4.20
CA ILE A 59 -15.64 -25.20 4.97
C ILE A 59 -16.01 -24.89 6.42
N GLY A 60 -15.33 -23.93 7.05
CA GLY A 60 -15.59 -23.49 8.41
C GLY A 60 -17.02 -22.98 8.61
N VAL A 61 -17.48 -22.12 7.69
CA VAL A 61 -18.88 -21.61 7.70
C VAL A 61 -19.87 -22.75 7.55
N ILE A 62 -19.70 -23.63 6.54
CA ILE A 62 -20.59 -24.77 6.32
C ILE A 62 -20.62 -25.69 7.57
N TYR A 63 -19.47 -25.93 8.18
CA TYR A 63 -19.37 -26.75 9.37
C TYR A 63 -20.14 -26.15 10.55
N GLN A 64 -19.97 -24.85 10.81
CA GLN A 64 -20.66 -24.16 11.91
C GLN A 64 -22.18 -24.07 11.69
N VAL A 65 -22.61 -23.74 10.47
CA VAL A 65 -24.03 -23.71 10.11
C VAL A 65 -24.69 -25.08 10.32
N LYS A 66 -24.04 -26.17 9.85
CA LYS A 66 -24.55 -27.54 10.04
C LYS A 66 -24.61 -27.94 11.50
N LYS A 67 -23.63 -27.55 12.33
CA LYS A 67 -23.64 -27.81 13.75
C LYS A 67 -24.51 -26.87 14.58
N ARG A 68 -25.05 -25.82 13.97
CA ARG A 68 -25.74 -24.72 14.66
C ARG A 68 -24.92 -24.15 15.83
N SER A 69 -23.58 -24.15 15.70
CA SER A 69 -22.68 -23.67 16.75
C SER A 69 -22.27 -22.23 16.43
N PHE A 70 -22.45 -21.35 17.40
CA PHE A 70 -21.98 -19.98 17.34
C PHE A 70 -20.95 -19.80 18.45
N ASP A 71 -19.69 -19.70 18.09
CA ASP A 71 -18.57 -19.62 19.02
C ASP A 71 -17.72 -18.37 18.78
N PHE A 72 -16.64 -18.22 19.55
CA PHE A 72 -15.71 -17.11 19.44
C PHE A 72 -15.22 -16.89 18.00
N TRP A 73 -14.92 -17.95 17.26
CA TRP A 73 -14.43 -17.85 15.89
C TRP A 73 -15.50 -17.37 14.91
N SER A 74 -16.77 -17.69 15.17
CA SER A 74 -17.88 -17.10 14.42
C SER A 74 -17.96 -15.60 14.63
N ILE A 75 -17.72 -15.13 15.85
CA ILE A 75 -17.68 -13.69 16.17
C ILE A 75 -16.50 -13.04 15.43
N VAL A 76 -15.32 -13.63 15.45
CA VAL A 76 -14.12 -13.13 14.75
C VAL A 76 -14.39 -13.00 13.24
N MET A 77 -15.00 -14.02 12.63
CA MET A 77 -15.38 -13.99 11.22
C MET A 77 -16.40 -12.88 10.94
N LEU A 78 -17.46 -12.76 11.74
CA LEU A 78 -18.47 -11.71 11.55
C LEU A 78 -17.90 -10.31 11.77
N ALA A 79 -16.99 -10.15 12.75
CA ALA A 79 -16.30 -8.88 12.97
C ALA A 79 -15.37 -8.47 11.81
N SER A 80 -14.92 -9.42 10.98
CA SER A 80 -14.14 -9.11 9.80
C SER A 80 -14.97 -8.52 8.66
N ILE A 81 -16.29 -8.78 8.61
CA ILE A 81 -17.16 -8.32 7.52
C ILE A 81 -17.18 -6.78 7.39
N PRO A 82 -17.43 -5.98 8.45
CA PRO A 82 -17.40 -4.53 8.33
C PRO A 82 -16.01 -4.01 7.92
N LEU A 83 -14.93 -4.67 8.29
CA LEU A 83 -13.58 -4.29 7.87
C LEU A 83 -13.37 -4.55 6.36
N VAL A 84 -13.84 -5.68 5.85
CA VAL A 84 -13.84 -5.99 4.41
C VAL A 84 -14.70 -4.97 3.65
N LEU A 85 -15.92 -4.69 4.12
CA LEU A 85 -16.80 -3.72 3.49
C LEU A 85 -16.17 -2.32 3.45
N LEU A 86 -15.56 -1.88 4.55
CA LEU A 86 -14.86 -0.60 4.60
C LEU A 86 -13.66 -0.59 3.66
N SER A 87 -12.89 -1.69 3.59
CA SER A 87 -11.71 -1.77 2.72
C SER A 87 -12.05 -1.62 1.23
N VAL A 88 -13.21 -2.09 0.80
CA VAL A 88 -13.74 -1.93 -0.57
C VAL A 88 -14.56 -0.66 -0.76
N ALA A 89 -14.50 0.28 0.19
CA ALA A 89 -15.28 1.54 0.17
C ALA A 89 -16.80 1.35 0.08
N PHE A 90 -17.34 0.20 0.52
CA PHE A 90 -18.80 0.00 0.57
C PHE A 90 -19.38 0.73 1.81
N PRO A 91 -20.49 1.45 1.69
CA PRO A 91 -21.33 1.64 0.49
C PRO A 91 -20.98 2.91 -0.32
N PHE A 92 -19.90 3.61 -0.03
CA PHE A 92 -19.58 4.96 -0.50
C PHE A 92 -19.33 5.07 -2.01
N TYR A 93 -19.00 3.98 -2.69
CA TYR A 93 -18.86 3.98 -4.15
C TYR A 93 -20.21 3.85 -4.89
N LEU A 94 -21.30 3.61 -4.15
CA LEU A 94 -22.63 3.55 -4.76
C LEU A 94 -23.17 4.96 -5.02
N PRO A 95 -23.87 5.19 -6.16
CA PRO A 95 -24.42 6.47 -6.49
C PRO A 95 -25.30 7.03 -5.36
N LYS A 96 -25.10 8.31 -5.02
CA LYS A 96 -25.78 9.06 -3.95
C LYS A 96 -25.41 8.66 -2.51
N LEU A 97 -24.70 7.54 -2.29
CA LEU A 97 -24.23 7.14 -0.96
C LEU A 97 -22.83 7.69 -0.65
N ASP A 98 -22.16 8.30 -1.63
CA ASP A 98 -20.95 9.12 -1.45
C ASP A 98 -21.15 10.24 -0.42
N ARG A 99 -22.35 10.80 -0.32
CA ARG A 99 -22.72 11.81 0.70
C ARG A 99 -22.58 11.33 2.14
N LEU A 100 -22.60 10.01 2.37
CA LEU A 100 -22.34 9.45 3.69
C LEU A 100 -20.90 9.69 4.16
N LEU A 101 -19.98 9.99 3.26
CA LEU A 101 -18.60 10.37 3.61
C LEU A 101 -18.57 11.63 4.49
N ASP A 102 -19.49 12.56 4.31
CA ASP A 102 -19.54 13.80 5.08
C ASP A 102 -19.83 13.55 6.57
N TYR A 103 -20.51 12.44 6.88
CA TYR A 103 -20.82 12.03 8.24
C TYR A 103 -19.74 11.22 8.92
N LEU A 104 -18.69 10.79 8.18
CA LEU A 104 -17.60 10.01 8.74
C LEU A 104 -16.64 10.83 9.62
N GLY A 105 -16.76 12.16 9.63
CA GLY A 105 -15.88 13.02 10.40
C GLY A 105 -14.39 12.75 10.12
N PRO A 106 -13.57 12.49 11.15
CA PRO A 106 -12.14 12.22 10.97
C PRO A 106 -11.82 11.01 10.10
N LEU A 107 -12.74 10.03 9.99
CA LEU A 107 -12.52 8.82 9.19
C LEU A 107 -12.40 9.12 7.70
N LYS A 108 -13.03 10.17 7.19
CA LYS A 108 -12.86 10.58 5.78
C LYS A 108 -11.42 11.01 5.45
N GLN A 109 -10.63 11.32 6.47
CA GLN A 109 -9.21 11.65 6.32
C GLN A 109 -8.31 10.42 6.11
N PHE A 110 -8.85 9.21 6.25
CA PHE A 110 -8.07 8.00 5.95
C PHE A 110 -7.78 7.92 4.45
N ARG A 111 -6.49 7.80 4.15
CA ARG A 111 -5.97 7.53 2.82
C ARG A 111 -5.55 6.06 2.79
N GLY A 112 -6.02 5.32 1.79
CA GLY A 112 -5.71 3.89 1.71
C GLY A 112 -6.56 3.05 2.67
N ILE A 113 -7.88 3.19 2.57
CA ILE A 113 -8.84 2.38 3.35
C ILE A 113 -8.72 0.88 3.04
N ALA A 114 -8.13 0.51 1.90
CA ALA A 114 -7.78 -0.86 1.61
C ALA A 114 -6.99 -1.53 2.75
N ARG A 115 -6.24 -0.76 3.56
CA ARG A 115 -5.47 -1.27 4.70
C ARG A 115 -6.34 -1.86 5.82
N PHE A 116 -7.62 -1.51 5.90
CA PHE A 116 -8.56 -2.19 6.80
C PHE A 116 -8.74 -3.67 6.46
N MET A 117 -8.29 -4.10 5.27
CA MET A 117 -8.24 -5.51 4.92
C MET A 117 -7.21 -6.29 5.74
N PHE A 118 -6.13 -5.68 6.27
CA PHE A 118 -5.11 -6.41 7.04
C PHE A 118 -5.69 -7.15 8.25
N PRO A 119 -6.40 -6.49 9.19
CA PRO A 119 -6.99 -7.23 10.31
C PRO A 119 -8.04 -8.26 9.83
N ALA A 120 -8.81 -7.96 8.78
CA ALA A 120 -9.74 -8.92 8.20
C ALA A 120 -9.01 -10.13 7.58
N PHE A 121 -7.89 -9.90 6.90
CA PHE A 121 -7.03 -10.96 6.36
C PHE A 121 -6.61 -11.96 7.44
N TYR A 122 -6.09 -11.47 8.56
CA TYR A 122 -5.68 -12.34 9.66
C TYR A 122 -6.86 -13.05 10.30
N ALA A 123 -7.97 -12.35 10.51
CA ALA A 123 -9.19 -12.94 11.09
C ALA A 123 -9.74 -14.08 10.23
N LEU A 124 -9.84 -13.87 8.91
CA LEU A 124 -10.32 -14.88 7.96
C LEU A 124 -9.38 -16.07 7.85
N ASN A 125 -8.06 -15.84 7.83
CA ASN A 125 -7.07 -16.92 7.82
C ASN A 125 -7.12 -17.76 9.09
N LEU A 126 -7.20 -17.15 10.27
CA LEU A 126 -7.35 -17.85 11.54
C LEU A 126 -8.65 -18.64 11.59
N PHE A 127 -9.76 -18.06 11.16
CA PHE A 127 -11.03 -18.75 11.06
C PHE A 127 -10.97 -19.95 10.11
N ALA A 128 -10.30 -19.79 8.96
CA ALA A 128 -10.10 -20.86 7.98
C ALA A 128 -9.31 -22.04 8.57
N VAL A 129 -8.20 -21.75 9.26
CA VAL A 129 -7.38 -22.78 9.92
C VAL A 129 -8.19 -23.54 10.96
N VAL A 130 -8.91 -22.84 11.83
CA VAL A 130 -9.74 -23.48 12.86
C VAL A 130 -10.89 -24.29 12.24
N GLY A 131 -11.53 -23.74 11.20
CA GLY A 131 -12.60 -24.41 10.45
C GLY A 131 -12.12 -25.70 9.81
N LEU A 132 -10.97 -25.67 9.13
CA LEU A 132 -10.33 -26.85 8.56
C LEU A 132 -9.94 -27.88 9.62
N ALA A 133 -9.31 -27.45 10.72
CA ALA A 133 -8.91 -28.36 11.81
C ALA A 133 -10.12 -29.08 12.38
N ARG A 134 -11.21 -28.39 12.65
CA ARG A 134 -12.45 -28.99 13.16
C ARG A 134 -13.10 -29.93 12.14
N TRP A 135 -13.09 -29.54 10.86
CA TRP A 135 -13.63 -30.39 9.81
C TRP A 135 -12.79 -31.67 9.65
N PHE A 136 -11.45 -31.54 9.62
CA PHE A 136 -10.56 -32.71 9.53
C PHE A 136 -10.70 -33.64 10.72
N ALA A 137 -10.89 -33.12 11.95
CA ALA A 137 -11.09 -33.92 13.14
C ALA A 137 -12.28 -34.91 13.02
N THR A 138 -13.21 -34.65 12.09
CA THR A 138 -14.34 -35.56 11.81
C THR A 138 -14.03 -36.62 10.74
N LYS A 139 -12.83 -36.61 10.14
CA LYS A 139 -12.46 -37.45 9.00
C LYS A 139 -11.52 -38.58 9.42
N LYS A 140 -11.43 -39.61 8.56
CA LYS A 140 -10.44 -40.68 8.73
C LYS A 140 -9.01 -40.09 8.60
N GLN A 141 -8.06 -40.68 9.32
CA GLN A 141 -6.66 -40.25 9.36
C GLN A 141 -6.03 -40.08 7.96
N THR A 142 -6.33 -40.98 7.03
CA THR A 142 -5.86 -40.88 5.65
C THR A 142 -6.30 -39.58 4.97
N VAL A 143 -7.57 -39.17 5.18
CA VAL A 143 -8.11 -37.93 4.63
C VAL A 143 -7.48 -36.70 5.30
N GLN A 144 -7.20 -36.78 6.61
CA GLN A 144 -6.51 -35.71 7.32
C GLN A 144 -5.10 -35.51 6.78
N ILE A 145 -4.33 -36.57 6.61
CA ILE A 145 -2.94 -36.49 6.10
C ILE A 145 -2.91 -35.99 4.67
N SER A 146 -3.72 -36.58 3.77
CA SER A 146 -3.76 -36.14 2.38
C SER A 146 -4.25 -34.70 2.24
N GLY A 147 -5.23 -34.28 3.04
CA GLY A 147 -5.70 -32.90 3.05
C GLY A 147 -4.64 -31.91 3.53
N LEU A 148 -3.90 -32.26 4.58
CA LEU A 148 -2.78 -31.43 5.07
C LEU A 148 -1.68 -31.31 4.01
N ILE A 149 -1.33 -32.39 3.32
CA ILE A 149 -0.34 -32.38 2.24
C ILE A 149 -0.78 -31.43 1.12
N VAL A 150 -2.04 -31.51 0.68
CA VAL A 150 -2.58 -30.65 -0.37
C VAL A 150 -2.56 -29.18 0.04
N ILE A 151 -3.05 -28.86 1.24
CA ILE A 151 -3.06 -27.48 1.76
C ILE A 151 -1.63 -26.94 1.86
N SER A 152 -0.71 -27.74 2.40
CA SER A 152 0.70 -27.33 2.51
C SER A 152 1.32 -27.08 1.13
N ALA A 153 1.03 -27.94 0.14
CA ALA A 153 1.52 -27.75 -1.22
C ALA A 153 0.99 -26.45 -1.84
N VAL A 154 -0.29 -26.13 -1.65
CA VAL A 154 -0.89 -24.88 -2.13
C VAL A 154 -0.24 -23.68 -1.45
N LEU A 155 -0.08 -23.68 -0.13
CA LEU A 155 0.56 -22.60 0.62
C LEU A 155 2.01 -22.38 0.19
N ILE A 156 2.78 -23.45 -0.01
CA ILE A 156 4.17 -23.38 -0.49
C ILE A 156 4.20 -22.79 -1.91
N PHE A 157 3.33 -23.25 -2.80
CA PHE A 157 3.24 -22.75 -4.16
C PHE A 157 2.90 -21.24 -4.19
N GLU A 158 1.89 -20.79 -3.43
CA GLU A 158 1.51 -19.37 -3.33
C GLU A 158 2.65 -18.54 -2.74
N SER A 159 3.31 -19.02 -1.69
CA SER A 159 4.43 -18.34 -1.04
C SER A 159 5.63 -18.19 -1.97
N ILE A 160 6.02 -19.23 -2.69
CA ILE A 160 7.12 -19.19 -3.67
C ILE A 160 6.77 -18.23 -4.79
N SER A 161 5.56 -18.31 -5.35
CA SER A 161 5.12 -17.43 -6.44
C SER A 161 5.17 -15.96 -6.03
N HIS A 162 4.70 -15.65 -4.82
CA HIS A 162 4.75 -14.27 -4.30
C HIS A 162 6.18 -13.79 -4.07
N SER A 163 7.05 -14.65 -3.51
CA SER A 163 8.45 -14.31 -3.26
C SER A 163 9.23 -14.05 -4.55
N LEU A 164 8.97 -14.85 -5.60
CA LEU A 164 9.60 -14.64 -6.91
C LEU A 164 9.17 -13.30 -7.53
N THR A 165 7.89 -12.96 -7.46
CA THR A 165 7.38 -11.66 -7.95
C THR A 165 8.01 -10.49 -7.19
N ALA A 166 8.08 -10.58 -5.87
CA ALA A 166 8.70 -9.56 -5.04
C ALA A 166 10.20 -9.39 -5.36
N ALA A 167 10.92 -10.50 -5.56
CA ALA A 167 12.34 -10.48 -5.93
C ALA A 167 12.58 -9.87 -7.32
N GLN A 168 11.72 -10.15 -8.30
CA GLN A 168 11.80 -9.55 -9.64
C GLN A 168 11.55 -8.04 -9.58
N THR A 169 10.54 -7.61 -8.84
CA THR A 169 10.23 -6.19 -8.65
C THR A 169 11.38 -5.45 -7.97
N SER A 170 12.01 -6.07 -6.96
CA SER A 170 13.17 -5.48 -6.27
C SER A 170 14.39 -5.36 -7.19
N ARG A 171 14.68 -6.36 -8.01
CA ARG A 171 15.80 -6.32 -8.97
C ARG A 171 15.64 -5.23 -10.02
N ASN A 172 14.42 -5.04 -10.52
CA ASN A 172 14.11 -4.01 -11.51
C ASN A 172 14.08 -2.59 -10.91
N GLY A 173 14.12 -2.48 -9.58
CA GLY A 173 14.09 -1.21 -8.87
C GLY A 173 15.47 -0.59 -8.60
N ASN A 174 16.56 -1.25 -8.93
CA ASN A 174 17.91 -0.71 -8.71
C ASN A 174 18.23 0.38 -9.76
N ALA A 175 17.85 1.59 -9.44
CA ALA A 175 18.07 2.77 -10.30
C ALA A 175 19.55 3.22 -10.32
N LEU A 176 20.35 2.85 -9.30
CA LEU A 176 21.74 3.31 -9.19
C LEU A 176 22.74 2.61 -10.12
N ASN A 177 22.37 1.51 -10.77
CA ASN A 177 23.27 0.88 -11.75
C ASN A 177 23.56 1.79 -12.97
N SER A 178 22.89 2.93 -13.08
CA SER A 178 23.08 3.92 -14.16
C SER A 178 23.81 5.20 -13.72
N TYR A 179 24.10 5.35 -12.42
CA TYR A 179 24.93 6.48 -11.96
C TYR A 179 26.35 5.99 -11.74
N GLU A 180 27.30 6.57 -12.49
CA GLU A 180 28.73 6.36 -12.23
C GLU A 180 29.02 6.67 -10.75
N GLU A 181 29.92 5.90 -10.12
CA GLU A 181 30.36 6.15 -8.75
C GLU A 181 31.12 7.49 -8.68
N VAL A 182 30.38 8.58 -8.62
CA VAL A 182 30.95 9.88 -8.31
C VAL A 182 31.24 9.90 -6.81
N ALA A 183 32.50 10.07 -6.45
CA ALA A 183 32.87 10.26 -5.05
C ALA A 183 32.30 11.60 -4.57
N ILE A 184 31.26 11.56 -3.76
CA ILE A 184 30.59 12.74 -3.19
C ILE A 184 31.09 12.89 -1.75
N ASP A 185 31.64 14.06 -1.41
CA ASP A 185 31.89 14.43 -0.01
C ASP A 185 30.56 14.93 0.60
N PRO A 186 29.96 14.16 1.53
CA PRO A 186 28.68 14.52 2.10
C PRO A 186 28.71 15.82 2.91
N ASN A 187 29.87 16.21 3.44
CA ASN A 187 30.00 17.43 4.24
C ASN A 187 30.00 18.71 3.38
N HIS A 188 30.27 18.56 2.09
CA HIS A 188 30.32 19.68 1.16
C HIS A 188 28.92 20.20 0.81
N PHE A 189 27.89 19.34 0.83
CA PHE A 189 26.55 19.69 0.41
C PHE A 189 25.59 19.75 1.59
N GLN A 190 24.66 20.72 1.55
CA GLN A 190 23.61 20.83 2.55
C GLN A 190 22.38 19.95 2.25
N CYS A 191 22.04 19.75 0.97
CA CYS A 191 20.94 18.89 0.56
C CYS A 191 21.07 18.46 -0.91
N ILE A 192 20.24 17.49 -1.31
CA ILE A 192 20.07 17.00 -2.68
C ILE A 192 18.78 17.60 -3.26
N LEU A 193 18.87 18.25 -4.42
CA LEU A 193 17.74 18.77 -5.19
C LEU A 193 17.57 17.95 -6.48
N PRO A 194 16.56 17.10 -6.60
CA PRO A 194 16.29 16.37 -7.84
C PRO A 194 15.62 17.26 -8.89
N LEU A 195 16.03 17.14 -10.15
CA LEU A 195 15.39 17.77 -11.30
C LEU A 195 15.18 16.72 -12.41
N PRO A 196 13.95 16.47 -12.90
CA PRO A 196 12.71 17.17 -12.54
C PRO A 196 12.34 17.05 -11.06
N TYR A 197 11.90 18.15 -10.48
CA TYR A 197 11.53 18.18 -9.08
C TYR A 197 10.26 17.37 -8.83
N PHE A 198 10.28 16.55 -7.81
CA PHE A 198 9.09 15.84 -7.36
C PHE A 198 8.63 16.28 -5.98
N HIS A 199 7.34 16.35 -5.81
CA HIS A 199 6.69 16.50 -4.50
C HIS A 199 5.46 15.62 -4.45
N ILE A 200 5.47 14.62 -3.58
CA ILE A 200 4.36 13.70 -3.35
C ILE A 200 4.00 13.81 -1.87
N GLY A 201 2.78 14.19 -1.57
CA GLY A 201 2.34 14.36 -0.17
C GLY A 201 1.23 15.38 0.01
N SER A 202 1.00 16.23 -0.99
CA SER A 202 -0.19 17.08 -1.07
C SER A 202 -1.16 16.54 -2.12
N GLU A 203 -2.44 16.65 -1.82
CA GLU A 203 -3.52 16.27 -2.73
C GLU A 203 -3.89 17.41 -3.68
N THR A 204 -3.55 18.63 -3.29
CA THR A 204 -3.85 19.85 -4.06
C THR A 204 -2.72 20.21 -5.03
N TYR A 205 -1.48 19.99 -4.61
CA TYR A 205 -0.31 20.34 -5.40
C TYR A 205 0.51 19.08 -5.67
N ARG A 206 0.64 18.74 -6.95
CA ARG A 206 1.42 17.60 -7.42
C ARG A 206 2.38 18.05 -8.50
N THR A 207 3.66 17.74 -8.33
CA THR A 207 4.67 17.89 -9.37
C THR A 207 4.81 16.62 -10.18
N GLN A 208 5.32 16.73 -11.39
CA GLN A 208 5.57 15.58 -12.24
C GLN A 208 6.55 14.62 -11.55
N ASP A 209 6.20 13.34 -11.54
CA ASP A 209 6.97 12.30 -10.88
C ASP A 209 7.80 11.54 -11.93
N ASP A 210 9.12 11.72 -11.88
CA ASP A 210 10.05 10.85 -12.58
C ASP A 210 10.58 9.79 -11.59
N LYS A 211 10.16 8.55 -11.82
CA LYS A 211 10.50 7.43 -10.94
C LYS A 211 12.01 7.19 -10.84
N SER A 212 12.75 7.38 -11.93
CA SER A 212 14.20 7.12 -11.97
C SER A 212 14.94 8.13 -11.11
N ILE A 213 14.68 9.42 -11.27
CA ILE A 213 15.26 10.51 -10.48
C ILE A 213 14.88 10.39 -9.02
N ARG A 214 13.62 10.05 -8.74
CA ARG A 214 13.17 9.86 -7.36
C ARG A 214 13.94 8.75 -6.65
N LEU A 215 14.06 7.58 -7.28
CA LEU A 215 14.80 6.46 -6.70
C LEU A 215 16.28 6.80 -6.50
N ALA A 216 16.91 7.44 -7.48
CA ALA A 216 18.30 7.89 -7.39
C ALA A 216 18.50 8.90 -6.25
N ALA A 217 17.59 9.88 -6.10
CA ALA A 217 17.67 10.87 -5.04
C ALA A 217 17.58 10.23 -3.64
N PHE A 218 16.66 9.29 -3.45
CA PHE A 218 16.56 8.55 -2.19
C PHE A 218 17.80 7.71 -1.91
N GLU A 219 18.31 7.02 -2.90
CA GLU A 219 19.47 6.15 -2.74
C GLU A 219 20.73 6.96 -2.42
N LEU A 220 20.97 8.07 -3.10
CA LEU A 220 22.08 8.98 -2.79
C LEU A 220 21.94 9.57 -1.37
N SER A 221 20.72 10.01 -1.02
CA SER A 221 20.44 10.52 0.32
C SER A 221 20.75 9.49 1.40
N LEU A 222 20.32 8.23 1.21
CA LEU A 222 20.60 7.14 2.15
C LEU A 222 22.09 6.76 2.21
N ARG A 223 22.75 6.70 1.04
CA ARG A 223 24.17 6.30 0.96
C ARG A 223 25.11 7.31 1.60
N TYR A 224 24.87 8.59 1.38
CA TYR A 224 25.75 9.67 1.81
C TYR A 224 25.26 10.42 3.05
N GLY A 225 24.05 10.15 3.52
CA GLY A 225 23.48 10.86 4.66
C GLY A 225 23.14 12.33 4.37
N ILE A 226 23.02 12.72 3.08
CA ILE A 226 22.71 14.09 2.69
C ILE A 226 21.19 14.28 2.68
N PRO A 227 20.64 15.31 3.36
CA PRO A 227 19.19 15.59 3.35
C PRO A 227 18.65 15.77 1.93
N LEU A 228 17.41 15.35 1.71
CA LEU A 228 16.72 15.49 0.44
C LEU A 228 15.77 16.71 0.46
N ALA A 229 15.95 17.62 -0.50
CA ALA A 229 15.08 18.80 -0.66
C ALA A 229 13.77 18.51 -1.40
N ALA A 230 13.40 17.24 -1.55
CA ALA A 230 12.15 16.78 -2.13
C ALA A 230 11.41 15.89 -1.15
N SER A 231 10.10 15.76 -1.29
CA SER A 231 9.28 15.03 -0.32
C SER A 231 8.47 13.92 -0.99
N GLN A 232 8.52 12.75 -0.35
CA GLN A 232 7.57 11.65 -0.62
C GLN A 232 6.95 11.22 0.70
N MET A 233 5.95 11.95 1.13
CA MET A 233 5.24 11.71 2.38
C MET A 233 3.76 11.42 2.09
N SER A 234 3.11 10.68 2.97
CA SER A 234 1.68 10.40 2.80
C SER A 234 0.80 11.64 2.98
N ARG A 235 1.29 12.64 3.73
CA ARG A 235 0.64 13.92 3.97
C ARG A 235 1.65 14.99 4.33
N THR A 236 1.58 16.09 3.62
CA THR A 236 2.23 17.35 3.97
C THR A 236 1.15 18.43 4.11
N SER A 237 1.39 19.45 4.91
CA SER A 237 0.51 20.60 4.96
C SER A 237 0.57 21.37 3.63
N LEU A 238 -0.46 22.15 3.32
CA LEU A 238 -0.48 22.96 2.10
C LEU A 238 0.62 24.01 2.12
N SER A 239 0.87 24.65 3.26
CA SER A 239 1.92 25.63 3.45
C SER A 239 3.31 25.03 3.23
N GLN A 240 3.61 23.87 3.82
CA GLN A 240 4.88 23.16 3.62
C GLN A 240 5.07 22.74 2.17
N THR A 241 4.00 22.25 1.52
CA THR A 241 4.04 21.90 0.11
C THR A 241 4.39 23.09 -0.77
N LEU A 242 3.72 24.24 -0.56
CA LEU A 242 3.99 25.45 -1.31
C LEU A 242 5.41 25.97 -1.08
N ALA A 243 5.88 25.96 0.17
CA ALA A 243 7.24 26.33 0.52
C ALA A 243 8.27 25.48 -0.22
N GLN A 244 8.11 24.16 -0.23
CA GLN A 244 9.03 23.25 -0.92
C GLN A 244 8.99 23.40 -2.45
N ILE A 245 7.80 23.50 -3.05
CA ILE A 245 7.67 23.73 -4.51
C ILE A 245 8.26 25.07 -4.91
N SER A 246 8.26 26.08 -4.03
CA SER A 246 8.85 27.38 -4.30
C SER A 246 10.36 27.34 -4.55
N LEU A 247 11.08 26.31 -4.06
CA LEU A 247 12.51 26.10 -4.36
C LEU A 247 12.80 25.97 -5.86
N THR A 248 11.82 25.56 -6.65
CA THR A 248 11.98 25.39 -8.11
C THR A 248 11.50 26.60 -8.91
N LYS A 249 10.95 27.61 -8.24
CA LYS A 249 10.51 28.86 -8.89
C LYS A 249 11.68 29.84 -8.94
N PHE A 250 12.28 29.99 -10.10
CA PHE A 250 13.27 31.04 -10.36
C PHE A 250 12.58 32.40 -10.48
N ASN A 251 12.16 32.98 -9.36
CA ASN A 251 11.71 34.35 -9.28
C ASN A 251 12.85 35.22 -8.72
N THR A 252 12.74 36.53 -8.97
CA THR A 252 13.70 37.57 -8.51
C THR A 252 13.84 37.63 -6.98
N GLU A 253 12.89 37.10 -6.23
CA GLU A 253 12.96 37.00 -4.77
C GLU A 253 13.29 35.57 -4.37
N LEU A 254 14.33 35.43 -3.55
CA LEU A 254 14.69 34.14 -2.95
C LEU A 254 13.50 33.63 -2.10
N PRO A 255 13.09 32.38 -2.29
CA PRO A 255 12.01 31.82 -1.47
C PRO A 255 12.40 31.83 0.02
N LYS A 256 11.46 32.22 0.91
CA LYS A 256 11.68 32.24 2.36
C LYS A 256 12.15 30.89 2.93
N VAL A 257 11.86 29.80 2.24
CA VAL A 257 12.34 28.46 2.61
C VAL A 257 13.86 28.35 2.60
N LEU A 258 14.56 29.21 1.87
CA LEU A 258 16.02 29.26 1.83
C LEU A 258 16.63 29.90 3.09
N ASP A 259 15.83 30.56 3.94
CA ASP A 259 16.30 31.07 5.23
C ASP A 259 16.73 29.95 6.18
N ASP A 260 16.19 28.73 5.97
CA ASP A 260 16.55 27.51 6.72
C ASP A 260 17.81 26.83 6.17
N TYR A 261 18.38 27.30 5.05
CA TYR A 261 19.56 26.71 4.40
C TYR A 261 20.83 27.47 4.80
N ASP A 262 21.91 26.73 4.90
CA ASP A 262 23.24 27.30 5.18
C ASP A 262 23.96 27.73 3.87
N ALA A 263 25.21 28.17 3.99
CA ALA A 263 25.99 28.64 2.85
C ALA A 263 26.62 27.51 2.00
N ARG A 264 26.43 26.23 2.37
CA ARG A 264 26.95 25.12 1.58
C ARG A 264 26.19 24.96 0.27
N PRO A 265 26.84 24.48 -0.80
CA PRO A 265 26.16 24.26 -2.07
C PRO A 265 25.07 23.18 -1.99
N ILE A 266 24.11 23.25 -2.91
CA ILE A 266 23.06 22.25 -3.11
C ILE A 266 23.52 21.29 -4.21
N LEU A 267 23.47 19.99 -3.96
CA LEU A 267 23.74 18.95 -4.95
C LEU A 267 22.51 18.78 -5.88
N VAL A 268 22.62 19.21 -7.12
CA VAL A 268 21.56 19.03 -8.11
C VAL A 268 21.79 17.74 -8.87
N ILE A 269 20.78 16.88 -8.94
CA ILE A 269 20.76 15.66 -9.76
C ILE A 269 19.77 15.76 -10.90
N THR A 270 20.21 15.40 -12.11
CA THR A 270 19.38 15.44 -13.34
C THR A 270 19.47 14.10 -14.05
N PRO A 271 18.49 13.72 -14.88
CA PRO A 271 18.64 12.59 -15.79
C PRO A 271 19.77 12.87 -16.78
N SER A 272 20.50 11.84 -17.15
CA SER A 272 21.50 11.86 -18.21
C SER A 272 20.85 11.90 -19.60
#